data_da3d3f26ceaf7828f97854e3f2b25238
#
_entry.id   da3d3f26ceaf7828f97854e3f2b25238
#
_cell.length_a   1.000
_cell.length_b   1.000
_cell.length_c   1.000
_cell.angle_alpha   90.00
_cell.angle_beta   90.00
_cell.angle_gamma   90.00
#
_symmetry.space_group_name_H-M   'P 1'
#
loop_
_entity.id
_entity.type
_entity.pdbx_description
1 polymer ?
#
loop_
_entity_poly.entity_id
_entity_poly.type
_entity_poly.pdbx_seq_one_letter_code
_entity_poly.pdbx_strand_id
1 'polypeptide(L)'
;VLSKVKISGGGRCNVTHAEFSPQELVLNYPRGEKELRGPFHTYMTGDTMAWFEERDVRLKIEEDGRVFPESNSSQTIIDCFLDEVKKYKIKVLLNHSVQGLNYENDYWELETTKGVFTAAKLLVATGSNPKVWKLLETLGHEVVSPVPSLFTFNIKDQRLKTIPGLVANDVHVSVVGSHLKSEGPLLVTHAGLSAPSILKLSAYGAIELAEKKYKFQIQVNFVKKTLLDCVAQLLETKKESPKKTILKSTQFKLPKRLWEQLVLASEIQADLRWADVNKDKIQALACQLTQAVFNVDGKSTFKEEFVTAGGVELRGVNFKNFESKHYKNLFFAGEVLNIDAVTGGFNFQNAWTSAFIAAQQLSK
;
A
#
# COMPACT_ATOMS: atom_id res chain seq x y z
N VAL A 1 -11.22 21.41 -0.85
CA VAL A 1 -11.26 20.40 0.25
C VAL A 1 -11.37 19.01 -0.34
N LEU A 2 -11.03 17.97 0.42
CA LEU A 2 -11.18 16.56 0.06
C LEU A 2 -10.48 16.11 -1.25
N SER A 3 -9.38 16.76 -1.62
CA SER A 3 -8.64 16.45 -2.87
C SER A 3 -8.11 15.01 -2.91
N LYS A 4 -7.69 14.47 -1.77
CA LYS A 4 -7.25 13.07 -1.65
C LYS A 4 -8.40 12.09 -1.89
N VAL A 5 -9.60 12.38 -1.39
CA VAL A 5 -10.81 11.60 -1.69
C VAL A 5 -11.10 11.62 -3.18
N LYS A 6 -11.00 12.81 -3.81
CA LYS A 6 -11.32 13.02 -5.24
C LYS A 6 -10.49 12.11 -6.16
N ILE A 7 -9.19 11.96 -5.89
CA ILE A 7 -8.27 11.22 -6.77
C ILE A 7 -8.15 9.73 -6.40
N SER A 8 -8.58 9.36 -5.20
CA SER A 8 -8.43 7.99 -4.69
C SER A 8 -9.20 6.95 -5.52
N GLY A 9 -8.66 5.73 -5.58
CA GLY A 9 -9.27 4.63 -6.31
C GLY A 9 -9.54 4.92 -7.78
N GLY A 10 -8.67 5.71 -8.43
CA GLY A 10 -8.86 6.14 -9.82
C GLY A 10 -10.06 7.09 -10.02
N GLY A 11 -10.36 7.94 -9.04
CA GLY A 11 -11.49 8.88 -9.08
C GLY A 11 -12.81 8.28 -8.63
N ARG A 12 -12.83 7.02 -8.15
CA ARG A 12 -14.03 6.36 -7.64
C ARG A 12 -14.19 6.44 -6.13
N CYS A 13 -13.12 6.70 -5.40
CA CYS A 13 -12.96 6.59 -3.95
C CYS A 13 -13.16 5.13 -3.43
N ASN A 14 -12.08 4.42 -3.19
CA ASN A 14 -12.12 3.17 -2.46
C ASN A 14 -12.34 3.45 -0.97
N VAL A 15 -13.60 3.43 -0.54
CA VAL A 15 -14.05 3.92 0.77
C VAL A 15 -13.46 3.09 1.92
N THR A 16 -13.48 1.77 1.77
CA THR A 16 -12.95 0.81 2.74
C THR A 16 -12.74 -0.55 2.06
N HIS A 17 -12.42 -1.56 2.84
CA HIS A 17 -12.32 -2.97 2.40
C HIS A 17 -13.33 -3.83 3.15
N ALA A 18 -13.96 -4.78 2.48
CA ALA A 18 -14.95 -5.69 3.06
C ALA A 18 -14.29 -6.79 3.91
N GLU A 19 -13.48 -6.37 4.88
CA GLU A 19 -12.92 -7.22 5.92
C GLU A 19 -13.63 -6.89 7.24
N PHE A 20 -14.36 -7.86 7.76
CA PHE A 20 -15.23 -7.67 8.92
C PHE A 20 -14.68 -8.31 10.21
N SER A 21 -13.46 -8.83 10.16
CA SER A 21 -12.74 -9.30 11.33
C SER A 21 -11.66 -8.29 11.74
N PRO A 22 -11.70 -7.69 12.94
CA PRO A 22 -10.64 -6.81 13.40
C PRO A 22 -9.25 -7.47 13.36
N GLN A 23 -9.17 -8.77 13.62
CA GLN A 23 -7.95 -9.55 13.61
C GLN A 23 -7.34 -9.65 12.20
N GLU A 24 -8.16 -9.87 11.18
CA GLU A 24 -7.74 -9.94 9.78
C GLU A 24 -7.50 -8.54 9.19
N LEU A 25 -8.33 -7.57 9.58
CA LEU A 25 -8.23 -6.20 9.11
C LEU A 25 -6.85 -5.58 9.46
N VAL A 26 -6.36 -5.78 10.69
CA VAL A 26 -5.08 -5.21 11.14
C VAL A 26 -3.87 -5.78 10.39
N LEU A 27 -3.94 -6.99 9.86
CA LEU A 27 -2.85 -7.61 9.10
C LEU A 27 -2.50 -6.87 7.81
N ASN A 28 -3.35 -5.92 7.40
CA ASN A 28 -3.11 -5.08 6.23
C ASN A 28 -2.33 -3.80 6.54
N TYR A 29 -1.91 -3.60 7.79
CA TYR A 29 -1.20 -2.41 8.26
C TYR A 29 0.25 -2.76 8.62
N PRO A 30 1.23 -2.55 7.74
CA PRO A 30 2.65 -2.73 8.05
C PRO A 30 3.11 -1.93 9.27
N ARG A 31 2.49 -0.77 9.53
CA ARG A 31 2.67 0.09 10.71
C ARG A 31 1.30 0.41 11.32
N GLY A 32 1.17 0.18 12.63
CA GLY A 32 -0.07 0.37 13.37
C GLY A 32 -0.91 -0.90 13.56
N GLU A 33 -0.45 -2.09 13.15
CA GLU A 33 -1.15 -3.38 13.32
C GLU A 33 -1.60 -3.60 14.77
N LYS A 34 -0.67 -3.42 15.73
CA LYS A 34 -0.93 -3.65 17.16
C LYS A 34 -1.86 -2.58 17.74
N GLU A 35 -1.62 -1.34 17.36
CA GLU A 35 -2.30 -0.16 17.86
C GLU A 35 -3.75 -0.09 17.40
N LEU A 36 -4.03 -0.48 16.15
CA LEU A 36 -5.37 -0.45 15.57
C LEU A 36 -6.27 -1.62 16.00
N ARG A 37 -5.73 -2.65 16.63
CA ARG A 37 -6.52 -3.83 17.04
C ARG A 37 -7.68 -3.44 17.97
N GLY A 38 -7.44 -2.61 18.98
CA GLY A 38 -8.48 -2.09 19.88
C GLY A 38 -9.48 -1.18 19.17
N PRO A 39 -9.02 -0.12 18.49
CA PRO A 39 -9.87 0.78 17.72
C PRO A 39 -10.82 0.10 16.73
N PHE A 40 -10.41 -0.93 16.02
CA PHE A 40 -11.29 -1.67 15.09
C PHE A 40 -12.39 -2.50 15.77
N HIS A 41 -12.29 -2.78 17.06
CA HIS A 41 -13.43 -3.29 17.83
C HIS A 41 -14.46 -2.21 18.18
N THR A 42 -14.10 -0.93 18.07
CA THR A 42 -15.00 0.20 18.34
C THR A 42 -15.66 0.74 17.08
N TYR A 43 -14.92 0.81 15.98
CA TYR A 43 -15.41 1.30 14.69
C TYR A 43 -14.62 0.66 13.55
N MET A 44 -15.28 -0.09 12.71
CA MET A 44 -14.64 -0.84 11.63
C MET A 44 -15.39 -0.72 10.30
N THR A 45 -15.10 -1.60 9.36
CA THR A 45 -15.63 -1.60 8.00
C THR A 45 -17.17 -1.54 7.95
N GLY A 46 -17.84 -2.38 8.76
CA GLY A 46 -19.31 -2.41 8.81
C GLY A 46 -19.88 -1.08 9.26
N ASP A 47 -19.27 -0.46 10.29
CA ASP A 47 -19.71 0.84 10.81
C ASP A 47 -19.47 1.95 9.76
N THR A 48 -18.35 1.88 9.04
CA THR A 48 -18.08 2.80 7.92
C THR A 48 -19.13 2.67 6.82
N MET A 49 -19.47 1.46 6.43
CA MET A 49 -20.51 1.23 5.40
C MET A 49 -21.86 1.74 5.88
N ALA A 50 -22.27 1.40 7.09
CA ALA A 50 -23.52 1.86 7.69
C ALA A 50 -23.58 3.41 7.76
N TRP A 51 -22.47 4.06 8.15
CA TRP A 51 -22.40 5.52 8.22
C TRP A 51 -22.71 6.20 6.88
N PHE A 52 -22.22 5.65 5.77
CA PHE A 52 -22.50 6.16 4.42
C PHE A 52 -23.92 5.81 3.96
N GLU A 53 -24.38 4.58 4.21
CA GLU A 53 -25.71 4.12 3.82
C GLU A 53 -26.84 4.88 4.53
N GLU A 54 -26.66 5.23 5.82
CA GLU A 54 -27.57 6.11 6.57
C GLU A 54 -27.67 7.53 5.99
N ARG A 55 -26.77 7.89 5.08
CA ARG A 55 -26.73 9.17 4.35
C ARG A 55 -27.05 9.02 2.86
N ASP A 56 -27.79 7.97 2.53
CA ASP A 56 -28.22 7.64 1.17
C ASP A 56 -27.07 7.41 0.17
N VAL A 57 -25.85 7.14 0.64
CA VAL A 57 -24.73 6.74 -0.19
C VAL A 57 -24.67 5.22 -0.29
N ARG A 58 -25.19 4.67 -1.39
CA ARG A 58 -25.13 3.24 -1.65
C ARG A 58 -23.70 2.81 -2.01
N LEU A 59 -23.26 1.72 -1.38
CA LEU A 59 -21.95 1.14 -1.56
C LEU A 59 -22.05 -0.23 -2.22
N LYS A 60 -21.02 -0.61 -2.98
CA LYS A 60 -20.85 -1.94 -3.53
C LYS A 60 -19.49 -2.53 -3.18
N ILE A 61 -19.46 -3.83 -2.96
CA ILE A 61 -18.25 -4.61 -2.73
C ILE A 61 -17.85 -5.24 -4.07
N GLU A 62 -16.61 -5.01 -4.51
CA GLU A 62 -16.02 -5.68 -5.67
C GLU A 62 -15.47 -7.08 -5.28
N GLU A 63 -15.23 -7.95 -6.26
CA GLU A 63 -14.78 -9.33 -6.05
C GLU A 63 -13.50 -9.47 -5.21
N ASP A 64 -12.66 -8.45 -5.22
CA ASP A 64 -11.41 -8.39 -4.45
C ASP A 64 -11.58 -7.74 -3.07
N GLY A 65 -12.81 -7.51 -2.62
CA GLY A 65 -13.15 -6.96 -1.31
C GLY A 65 -13.10 -5.43 -1.21
N ARG A 66 -12.70 -4.71 -2.25
CA ARG A 66 -12.71 -3.24 -2.26
C ARG A 66 -14.15 -2.71 -2.27
N VAL A 67 -14.39 -1.65 -1.49
CA VAL A 67 -15.71 -1.04 -1.37
C VAL A 67 -15.73 0.33 -2.05
N PHE A 68 -16.65 0.51 -2.98
CA PHE A 68 -16.83 1.74 -3.75
C PHE A 68 -18.27 2.25 -3.68
N PRO A 69 -18.52 3.55 -3.90
CA PRO A 69 -19.89 4.00 -4.15
C PRO A 69 -20.44 3.37 -5.44
N GLU A 70 -21.72 3.00 -5.44
CA GLU A 70 -22.37 2.43 -6.63
C GLU A 70 -22.28 3.34 -7.85
N SER A 71 -22.25 4.66 -7.64
CA SER A 71 -22.07 5.67 -8.67
C SER A 71 -20.72 5.59 -9.40
N ASN A 72 -19.74 4.86 -8.87
CA ASN A 72 -18.36 4.85 -9.33
C ASN A 72 -17.70 6.24 -9.40
N SER A 73 -18.14 7.17 -8.58
CA SER A 73 -17.63 8.54 -8.53
C SER A 73 -17.26 8.96 -7.11
N SER A 74 -16.03 9.41 -6.92
CA SER A 74 -15.58 9.99 -5.66
C SER A 74 -16.35 11.24 -5.28
N GLN A 75 -17.02 11.90 -6.26
CA GLN A 75 -17.83 13.08 -5.99
C GLN A 75 -18.99 12.75 -5.06
N THR A 76 -19.60 11.56 -5.16
CA THR A 76 -20.66 11.11 -4.24
C THR A 76 -20.21 11.14 -2.77
N ILE A 77 -18.99 10.69 -2.50
CA ILE A 77 -18.40 10.71 -1.14
C ILE A 77 -18.12 12.14 -0.70
N ILE A 78 -17.62 12.99 -1.61
CA ILE A 78 -17.35 14.41 -1.33
C ILE A 78 -18.63 15.13 -1.00
N ASP A 79 -19.68 14.96 -1.80
CA ASP A 79 -20.97 15.60 -1.62
C ASP A 79 -21.61 15.20 -0.30
N CYS A 80 -21.55 13.91 0.06
CA CYS A 80 -22.01 13.42 1.36
C CYS A 80 -21.36 14.19 2.54
N PHE A 81 -20.04 14.37 2.53
CA PHE A 81 -19.37 15.15 3.56
C PHE A 81 -19.74 16.63 3.54
N LEU A 82 -19.89 17.24 2.35
CA LEU A 82 -20.25 18.64 2.23
C LEU A 82 -21.70 18.90 2.70
N ASP A 83 -22.60 17.95 2.49
CA ASP A 83 -23.97 18.03 2.98
C ASP A 83 -24.01 17.91 4.51
N GLU A 84 -23.22 17.01 5.11
CA GLU A 84 -23.09 16.95 6.58
C GLU A 84 -22.49 18.24 7.17
N VAL A 85 -21.44 18.80 6.52
CA VAL A 85 -20.87 20.11 6.90
C VAL A 85 -21.94 21.19 6.90
N LYS A 86 -22.79 21.24 5.88
CA LYS A 86 -23.89 22.21 5.76
C LYS A 86 -24.97 21.96 6.79
N LYS A 87 -25.41 20.72 6.95
CA LYS A 87 -26.45 20.30 7.91
C LYS A 87 -26.11 20.68 9.34
N TYR A 88 -24.85 20.41 9.76
CA TYR A 88 -24.37 20.72 11.11
C TYR A 88 -23.75 22.12 11.23
N LYS A 89 -23.82 22.94 10.19
CA LYS A 89 -23.30 24.33 10.16
C LYS A 89 -21.82 24.40 10.57
N ILE A 90 -21.03 23.40 10.16
CA ILE A 90 -19.60 23.35 10.44
C ILE A 90 -18.88 24.44 9.65
N LYS A 91 -18.11 25.28 10.35
CA LYS A 91 -17.38 26.36 9.71
C LYS A 91 -16.10 25.84 9.07
N VAL A 92 -16.04 25.85 7.73
CA VAL A 92 -14.85 25.48 6.95
C VAL A 92 -14.10 26.75 6.52
N LEU A 93 -12.88 26.93 7.03
CA LEU A 93 -12.02 28.08 6.72
C LEU A 93 -10.99 27.68 5.67
N LEU A 94 -11.21 28.14 4.43
CA LEU A 94 -10.26 27.92 3.34
C LEU A 94 -9.11 28.91 3.37
N ASN A 95 -7.94 28.50 2.87
CA ASN A 95 -6.71 29.33 2.82
C ASN A 95 -6.22 29.81 4.20
N HIS A 96 -6.50 29.02 5.26
CA HIS A 96 -5.96 29.23 6.60
C HIS A 96 -4.90 28.15 6.87
N SER A 97 -3.69 28.38 6.39
CA SER A 97 -2.58 27.46 6.66
C SER A 97 -2.08 27.69 8.07
N VAL A 98 -2.04 26.64 8.91
CA VAL A 98 -1.49 26.69 10.25
C VAL A 98 0.02 26.87 10.16
N GLN A 99 0.57 27.82 10.91
CA GLN A 99 1.99 28.21 10.95
C GLN A 99 2.60 28.02 12.32
N GLY A 100 1.78 28.06 13.39
CA GLY A 100 2.19 27.87 14.78
C GLY A 100 1.11 27.16 15.57
N LEU A 101 1.55 26.42 16.59
CA LEU A 101 0.70 25.76 17.59
C LEU A 101 1.29 26.04 18.96
N ASN A 102 0.47 26.54 19.86
CA ASN A 102 0.84 26.77 21.26
C ASN A 102 -0.26 26.23 22.20
N TYR A 103 0.11 25.81 23.40
CA TYR A 103 -0.81 25.34 24.41
C TYR A 103 -0.55 26.05 25.72
N GLU A 104 -1.47 26.94 26.10
CA GLU A 104 -1.40 27.72 27.32
C GLU A 104 -2.75 27.83 27.99
N ASN A 105 -2.77 27.85 29.32
CA ASN A 105 -3.99 28.03 30.13
C ASN A 105 -5.14 27.08 29.74
N ASP A 106 -4.82 25.80 29.41
CA ASP A 106 -5.75 24.78 28.95
C ASP A 106 -6.43 25.06 27.59
N TYR A 107 -5.88 25.99 26.79
CA TYR A 107 -6.35 26.29 25.46
C TYR A 107 -5.25 26.14 24.42
N TRP A 108 -5.65 25.71 23.26
CA TRP A 108 -4.83 25.69 22.04
C TRP A 108 -4.93 27.02 21.34
N GLU A 109 -3.79 27.60 21.00
CA GLU A 109 -3.65 28.73 20.11
C GLU A 109 -3.07 28.26 18.76
N LEU A 110 -3.78 28.59 17.67
CA LEU A 110 -3.40 28.25 16.30
C LEU A 110 -3.10 29.52 15.54
N GLU A 111 -1.83 29.76 15.26
CA GLU A 111 -1.43 30.80 14.33
C GLU A 111 -1.65 30.35 12.88
N THR A 112 -2.37 31.12 12.12
CA THR A 112 -2.63 30.84 10.72
C THR A 112 -2.24 32.02 9.81
N THR A 113 -2.19 31.77 8.50
CA THR A 113 -1.96 32.84 7.51
C THR A 113 -3.04 33.94 7.49
N LYS A 114 -4.15 33.78 8.21
CA LYS A 114 -5.30 34.69 8.22
C LYS A 114 -5.70 35.16 9.63
N GLY A 115 -4.86 34.89 10.62
CA GLY A 115 -5.10 35.29 12.01
C GLY A 115 -4.92 34.14 12.98
N VAL A 116 -5.15 34.44 14.25
CA VAL A 116 -5.01 33.52 15.37
C VAL A 116 -6.37 32.98 15.79
N PHE A 117 -6.43 31.70 16.09
CA PHE A 117 -7.63 31.02 16.60
C PHE A 117 -7.30 30.35 17.93
N THR A 118 -8.27 30.35 18.82
CA THR A 118 -8.18 29.63 20.10
C THR A 118 -9.20 28.51 20.15
N ALA A 119 -8.84 27.39 20.75
CA ALA A 119 -9.73 26.24 20.91
C ALA A 119 -9.42 25.48 22.20
N ALA A 120 -10.47 24.99 22.87
CA ALA A 120 -10.33 24.13 24.05
C ALA A 120 -9.79 22.74 23.68
N LYS A 121 -10.12 22.26 22.47
CA LYS A 121 -9.72 20.94 21.95
C LYS A 121 -9.26 21.05 20.49
N LEU A 122 -8.24 20.31 20.14
CA LEU A 122 -7.65 20.31 18.80
C LEU A 122 -7.56 18.88 18.23
N LEU A 123 -8.09 18.68 17.03
CA LEU A 123 -7.90 17.47 16.24
C LEU A 123 -6.97 17.76 15.07
N VAL A 124 -5.85 17.06 14.98
CA VAL A 124 -4.91 17.11 13.86
C VAL A 124 -5.22 15.96 12.90
N ALA A 125 -5.85 16.29 11.77
CA ALA A 125 -6.24 15.35 10.72
C ALA A 125 -5.70 15.80 9.34
N THR A 126 -4.43 16.19 9.30
CA THR A 126 -3.78 16.89 8.19
C THR A 126 -3.14 15.95 7.16
N GLY A 127 -3.28 14.63 7.36
CA GLY A 127 -2.59 13.65 6.55
C GLY A 127 -1.05 13.79 6.65
N SER A 128 -0.33 13.33 5.66
CA SER A 128 1.13 13.35 5.58
C SER A 128 1.67 14.75 5.23
N ASN A 129 1.40 15.75 6.10
CA ASN A 129 1.83 17.13 5.90
C ASN A 129 3.14 17.44 6.64
N PRO A 130 4.29 17.63 5.94
CA PRO A 130 5.58 17.86 6.58
C PRO A 130 5.66 19.13 7.44
N LYS A 131 4.87 20.18 7.10
CA LYS A 131 4.85 21.41 7.90
C LYS A 131 4.18 21.16 9.25
N VAL A 132 3.09 20.40 9.26
CA VAL A 132 2.39 20.09 10.52
C VAL A 132 3.23 19.14 11.38
N TRP A 133 3.91 18.17 10.80
CA TRP A 133 4.82 17.32 11.55
C TRP A 133 5.94 18.14 12.23
N LYS A 134 6.52 19.12 11.56
CA LYS A 134 7.49 20.04 12.18
C LYS A 134 6.91 20.82 13.37
N LEU A 135 5.66 21.27 13.27
CA LEU A 135 4.99 21.92 14.41
C LEU A 135 4.78 20.95 15.57
N LEU A 136 4.44 19.70 15.29
CA LEU A 136 4.30 18.66 16.33
C LEU A 136 5.64 18.31 16.98
N GLU A 137 6.74 18.32 16.21
CA GLU A 137 8.10 18.16 16.75
C GLU A 137 8.46 19.30 17.72
N THR A 138 8.10 20.56 17.44
CA THR A 138 8.32 21.67 18.38
C THR A 138 7.53 21.54 19.67
N LEU A 139 6.42 20.78 19.65
CA LEU A 139 5.64 20.40 20.83
C LEU A 139 6.18 19.14 21.52
N GLY A 140 7.34 18.61 21.12
CA GLY A 140 7.95 17.43 21.73
C GLY A 140 7.40 16.08 21.26
N HIS A 141 6.58 16.05 20.22
CA HIS A 141 6.20 14.78 19.58
C HIS A 141 7.35 14.23 18.75
N GLU A 142 7.67 12.97 18.93
CA GLU A 142 8.57 12.25 18.03
C GLU A 142 7.86 11.99 16.69
N VAL A 143 8.54 12.29 15.59
CA VAL A 143 8.03 12.05 14.23
C VAL A 143 8.98 11.11 13.50
N VAL A 144 8.47 9.94 13.11
CA VAL A 144 9.21 9.01 12.26
C VAL A 144 9.35 9.61 10.87
N SER A 145 10.60 9.72 10.39
CA SER A 145 10.91 10.32 9.08
C SER A 145 10.09 9.70 7.95
N PRO A 146 9.35 10.50 7.18
CA PRO A 146 8.46 10.00 6.16
C PRO A 146 9.22 9.45 4.95
N VAL A 147 8.86 8.26 4.53
CA VAL A 147 9.35 7.62 3.30
C VAL A 147 8.17 7.13 2.46
N PRO A 148 8.33 7.02 1.15
CA PRO A 148 7.29 6.43 0.31
C PRO A 148 6.95 4.99 0.68
N SER A 149 5.68 4.67 0.65
CA SER A 149 5.11 3.33 0.72
C SER A 149 4.38 3.03 -0.60
N LEU A 150 4.10 1.75 -0.91
CA LEU A 150 3.36 1.34 -2.10
C LEU A 150 3.99 1.84 -3.43
N PHE A 151 5.22 1.47 -3.69
CA PHE A 151 5.93 1.91 -4.90
C PHE A 151 6.34 0.77 -5.82
N THR A 152 6.47 1.10 -7.10
CA THR A 152 6.98 0.23 -8.16
C THR A 152 8.51 0.15 -8.09
N PHE A 153 9.09 -1.03 -8.33
CA PHE A 153 10.53 -1.22 -8.40
C PHE A 153 11.05 -0.91 -9.80
N ASN A 154 12.02 0.00 -9.89
CA ASN A 154 12.69 0.31 -11.14
C ASN A 154 13.77 -0.73 -11.41
N ILE A 155 13.66 -1.41 -12.54
CA ILE A 155 14.53 -2.54 -12.92
C ILE A 155 14.87 -2.43 -14.40
N LYS A 156 16.16 -2.37 -14.70
CA LYS A 156 16.67 -2.43 -16.07
C LYS A 156 17.21 -3.84 -16.32
N ASP A 157 16.37 -4.69 -16.90
CA ASP A 157 16.73 -6.09 -17.20
C ASP A 157 16.24 -6.49 -18.58
N GLN A 158 17.08 -7.21 -19.33
CA GLN A 158 16.75 -7.61 -20.71
C GLN A 158 15.53 -8.54 -20.77
N ARG A 159 15.33 -9.38 -19.75
CA ARG A 159 14.18 -10.29 -19.66
C ARG A 159 12.84 -9.56 -19.61
N LEU A 160 12.82 -8.30 -19.13
CA LEU A 160 11.62 -7.49 -18.96
C LEU A 160 11.37 -6.51 -20.11
N LYS A 161 12.44 -6.18 -20.86
CA LYS A 161 12.46 -5.08 -21.83
C LYS A 161 11.38 -5.17 -22.92
N THR A 162 11.08 -6.37 -23.38
CA THR A 162 10.17 -6.60 -24.54
C THR A 162 8.77 -7.02 -24.13
N ILE A 163 8.48 -7.11 -22.83
CA ILE A 163 7.21 -7.64 -22.28
C ILE A 163 6.45 -6.69 -21.34
N PRO A 164 6.54 -5.35 -21.47
CA PRO A 164 5.68 -4.46 -20.68
C PRO A 164 4.20 -4.77 -20.88
N GLY A 165 3.41 -4.61 -19.80
CA GLY A 165 1.98 -4.95 -19.76
C GLY A 165 1.71 -6.43 -19.46
N LEU A 166 2.73 -7.28 -19.37
CA LEU A 166 2.56 -8.69 -19.04
C LEU A 166 2.31 -8.87 -17.54
N VAL A 167 1.33 -9.70 -17.20
CA VAL A 167 1.01 -10.10 -15.82
C VAL A 167 1.35 -11.57 -15.62
N ALA A 168 2.12 -11.87 -14.55
CA ALA A 168 2.26 -13.20 -13.98
C ALA A 168 1.39 -13.27 -12.73
N ASN A 169 0.36 -14.11 -12.75
CA ASN A 169 -0.75 -14.02 -11.79
C ASN A 169 -0.39 -14.47 -10.38
N ASP A 170 0.57 -15.35 -10.21
CA ASP A 170 0.84 -15.99 -8.93
C ASP A 170 2.34 -16.24 -8.76
N VAL A 171 3.03 -15.26 -8.21
CA VAL A 171 4.48 -15.32 -7.98
C VAL A 171 4.83 -15.14 -6.52
N HIS A 172 5.99 -15.67 -6.10
CA HIS A 172 6.62 -15.27 -4.84
C HIS A 172 7.77 -14.30 -5.14
N VAL A 173 7.83 -13.22 -4.38
CA VAL A 173 8.93 -12.24 -4.45
C VAL A 173 9.54 -12.07 -3.08
N SER A 174 10.86 -12.09 -2.99
CA SER A 174 11.61 -11.83 -1.75
C SER A 174 12.75 -10.85 -2.01
N VAL A 175 13.12 -10.08 -0.98
CA VAL A 175 14.32 -9.22 -1.01
C VAL A 175 15.51 -10.06 -0.57
N VAL A 176 16.55 -10.10 -1.39
CA VAL A 176 17.77 -10.87 -1.09
C VAL A 176 18.47 -10.28 0.14
N GLY A 177 18.78 -11.15 1.11
CA GLY A 177 19.41 -10.74 2.36
C GLY A 177 18.47 -10.05 3.35
N SER A 178 17.14 -10.18 3.17
CA SER A 178 16.12 -9.67 4.08
C SER A 178 15.06 -10.76 4.33
N HIS A 179 14.26 -10.57 5.38
CA HIS A 179 13.08 -11.41 5.65
C HIS A 179 11.84 -10.99 4.84
N LEU A 180 11.94 -9.88 4.11
CA LEU A 180 10.84 -9.33 3.31
C LEU A 180 10.48 -10.27 2.17
N LYS A 181 9.22 -10.69 2.16
CA LYS A 181 8.64 -11.53 1.11
C LYS A 181 7.18 -11.18 0.88
N SER A 182 6.71 -11.40 -0.32
CA SER A 182 5.34 -11.17 -0.73
C SER A 182 4.94 -12.14 -1.82
N GLU A 183 3.64 -12.30 -2.02
CA GLU A 183 3.07 -13.12 -3.09
C GLU A 183 1.89 -12.43 -3.75
N GLY A 184 1.53 -12.91 -4.93
CA GLY A 184 0.40 -12.44 -5.72
C GLY A 184 0.77 -12.09 -7.14
N PRO A 185 -0.10 -11.38 -7.87
CA PRO A 185 0.18 -10.92 -9.22
C PRO A 185 1.40 -9.99 -9.30
N LEU A 186 2.18 -10.14 -10.37
CA LEU A 186 3.31 -9.31 -10.73
C LEU A 186 3.10 -8.75 -12.13
N LEU A 187 3.20 -7.44 -12.28
CA LEU A 187 3.08 -6.73 -13.56
C LEU A 187 4.44 -6.23 -14.02
N VAL A 188 4.81 -6.57 -15.23
CA VAL A 188 5.95 -5.94 -15.91
C VAL A 188 5.51 -4.59 -16.48
N THR A 189 6.20 -3.52 -16.07
CA THR A 189 5.98 -2.16 -16.55
C THR A 189 7.16 -1.70 -17.41
N HIS A 190 7.06 -0.54 -18.05
CA HIS A 190 8.18 0.07 -18.77
C HIS A 190 9.36 0.43 -17.85
N ALA A 191 9.09 0.70 -16.56
CA ALA A 191 10.11 1.07 -15.58
C ALA A 191 10.69 -0.13 -14.81
N GLY A 192 9.98 -1.28 -14.78
CA GLY A 192 10.37 -2.46 -14.01
C GLY A 192 9.18 -3.30 -13.58
N LEU A 193 8.99 -3.53 -12.27
CA LEU A 193 7.98 -4.44 -11.73
C LEU A 193 7.02 -3.71 -10.78
N SER A 194 5.72 -4.06 -10.87
CA SER A 194 4.62 -3.51 -10.07
C SER A 194 3.58 -4.58 -9.76
N ALA A 195 2.37 -4.18 -9.37
CA ALA A 195 1.22 -4.99 -8.97
C ALA A 195 1.30 -5.48 -7.51
N PRO A 196 0.27 -6.17 -6.98
CA PRO A 196 0.14 -6.46 -5.56
C PRO A 196 1.35 -7.10 -4.89
N SER A 197 2.04 -8.05 -5.55
CA SER A 197 3.25 -8.67 -4.99
C SER A 197 4.37 -7.67 -4.72
N ILE A 198 4.54 -6.67 -5.58
CA ILE A 198 5.57 -5.64 -5.44
C ILE A 198 5.11 -4.53 -4.48
N LEU A 199 3.85 -4.08 -4.62
CA LEU A 199 3.31 -3.01 -3.79
C LEU A 199 3.23 -3.42 -2.31
N LYS A 200 2.80 -4.65 -2.00
CA LYS A 200 2.85 -5.19 -0.63
C LYS A 200 4.28 -5.23 -0.11
N LEU A 201 5.22 -5.77 -0.90
CA LEU A 201 6.62 -5.86 -0.52
C LEU A 201 7.21 -4.48 -0.21
N SER A 202 6.90 -3.48 -1.04
CA SER A 202 7.35 -2.10 -0.85
C SER A 202 6.70 -1.43 0.38
N ALA A 203 5.46 -1.78 0.72
CA ALA A 203 4.79 -1.27 1.92
C ALA A 203 5.42 -1.83 3.20
N TYR A 204 5.54 -3.16 3.31
CA TYR A 204 6.17 -3.79 4.48
C TYR A 204 7.64 -3.40 4.61
N GLY A 205 8.35 -3.28 3.51
CA GLY A 205 9.77 -2.91 3.45
C GLY A 205 10.05 -1.41 3.37
N ALA A 206 9.07 -0.51 3.48
CA ALA A 206 9.24 0.90 3.14
C ALA A 206 10.46 1.56 3.80
N ILE A 207 10.66 1.37 5.10
CA ILE A 207 11.78 1.93 5.87
C ILE A 207 13.09 1.25 5.47
N GLU A 208 13.16 -0.10 5.51
CA GLU A 208 14.35 -0.86 5.16
C GLU A 208 14.84 -0.57 3.73
N LEU A 209 13.90 -0.49 2.78
CA LEU A 209 14.24 -0.23 1.38
C LEU A 209 14.67 1.23 1.14
N ALA A 210 14.17 2.17 1.95
CA ALA A 210 14.64 3.56 1.95
C ALA A 210 16.08 3.69 2.50
N GLU A 211 16.41 2.98 3.58
CA GLU A 211 17.76 2.89 4.14
C GLU A 211 18.77 2.34 3.11
N LYS A 212 18.35 1.36 2.32
CA LYS A 212 19.12 0.83 1.17
C LYS A 212 19.15 1.80 -0.04
N LYS A 213 18.61 3.02 0.10
CA LYS A 213 18.49 4.03 -0.98
C LYS A 213 17.82 3.47 -2.24
N TYR A 214 16.89 2.51 -2.05
CA TYR A 214 16.16 1.81 -3.11
C TYR A 214 17.07 1.06 -4.10
N LYS A 215 18.25 0.59 -3.63
CA LYS A 215 19.19 -0.24 -4.39
C LYS A 215 19.36 -1.58 -3.67
N PHE A 216 18.76 -2.62 -4.23
CA PHE A 216 18.76 -3.96 -3.65
C PHE A 216 18.44 -5.01 -4.71
N GLN A 217 18.55 -6.27 -4.34
CA GLN A 217 18.17 -7.38 -5.22
C GLN A 217 16.87 -8.00 -4.73
N ILE A 218 16.04 -8.41 -5.69
CA ILE A 218 14.90 -9.27 -5.43
C ILE A 218 15.07 -10.61 -6.12
N GLN A 219 14.53 -11.65 -5.53
CA GLN A 219 14.40 -12.96 -6.13
C GLN A 219 12.93 -13.23 -6.41
N VAL A 220 12.61 -13.65 -7.63
CA VAL A 220 11.24 -13.98 -8.06
C VAL A 220 11.15 -15.47 -8.36
N ASN A 221 10.17 -16.12 -7.74
CA ASN A 221 9.74 -17.47 -8.08
C ASN A 221 8.42 -17.37 -8.86
N PHE A 222 8.49 -17.60 -10.16
CA PHE A 222 7.35 -17.48 -11.07
C PHE A 222 6.41 -18.67 -11.05
N VAL A 223 6.78 -19.78 -10.42
CA VAL A 223 6.07 -21.07 -10.54
C VAL A 223 5.68 -21.67 -9.18
N LYS A 224 6.03 -21.01 -8.07
CA LYS A 224 5.78 -21.46 -6.69
C LYS A 224 6.23 -22.91 -6.42
N LYS A 225 7.31 -23.33 -7.04
CA LYS A 225 7.91 -24.65 -6.86
C LYS A 225 9.30 -24.52 -6.24
N THR A 226 9.77 -25.59 -5.61
CA THR A 226 11.18 -25.68 -5.27
C THR A 226 12.01 -25.89 -6.55
N LEU A 227 13.30 -25.60 -6.48
CA LEU A 227 14.19 -25.82 -7.61
C LEU A 227 14.19 -27.28 -8.05
N LEU A 228 14.20 -28.21 -7.09
CA LEU A 228 14.20 -29.66 -7.35
C LEU A 228 12.92 -30.11 -8.05
N ASP A 229 11.75 -29.69 -7.58
CA ASP A 229 10.47 -30.03 -8.20
C ASP A 229 10.36 -29.45 -9.62
N CYS A 230 10.89 -28.24 -9.82
CA CYS A 230 10.92 -27.61 -11.13
C CYS A 230 11.82 -28.40 -12.09
N VAL A 231 13.02 -28.78 -11.68
CA VAL A 231 13.92 -29.61 -12.49
C VAL A 231 13.26 -30.96 -12.82
N ALA A 232 12.64 -31.63 -11.83
CA ALA A 232 11.96 -32.90 -12.05
C ALA A 232 10.87 -32.80 -13.12
N GLN A 233 10.03 -31.75 -13.04
CA GLN A 233 8.97 -31.51 -14.02
C GLN A 233 9.52 -31.20 -15.42
N LEU A 234 10.61 -30.41 -15.54
CA LEU A 234 11.24 -30.14 -16.82
C LEU A 234 11.86 -31.40 -17.45
N LEU A 235 12.43 -32.31 -16.63
CA LEU A 235 12.95 -33.59 -17.09
C LEU A 235 11.79 -34.52 -17.56
N GLU A 236 10.65 -34.49 -16.91
CA GLU A 236 9.45 -35.21 -17.36
C GLU A 236 8.95 -34.67 -18.71
N THR A 237 8.86 -33.34 -18.85
CA THR A 237 8.49 -32.71 -20.13
C THR A 237 9.47 -33.11 -21.25
N LYS A 238 10.77 -33.23 -20.94
CA LYS A 238 11.78 -33.73 -21.90
C LYS A 238 11.45 -35.14 -22.40
N LYS A 239 10.95 -36.02 -21.53
CA LYS A 239 10.54 -37.39 -21.92
C LYS A 239 9.26 -37.43 -22.73
N GLU A 240 8.27 -36.62 -22.34
CA GLU A 240 6.94 -36.60 -22.95
C GLU A 240 6.89 -35.87 -24.31
N SER A 241 7.71 -34.85 -24.47
CA SER A 241 7.66 -33.97 -25.63
C SER A 241 9.03 -33.78 -26.32
N PRO A 242 9.81 -34.86 -26.62
CA PRO A 242 11.21 -34.77 -27.04
C PRO A 242 11.40 -33.99 -28.35
N LYS A 243 10.41 -34.05 -29.27
CA LYS A 243 10.49 -33.42 -30.59
C LYS A 243 10.10 -31.94 -30.62
N LYS A 244 9.47 -31.43 -29.54
CA LYS A 244 9.07 -30.02 -29.48
C LYS A 244 10.25 -29.14 -29.12
N THR A 245 10.27 -27.91 -29.65
CA THR A 245 11.25 -26.89 -29.20
C THR A 245 10.86 -26.36 -27.83
N ILE A 246 11.86 -26.13 -26.97
CA ILE A 246 11.64 -25.64 -25.59
C ILE A 246 10.96 -24.28 -25.62
N LEU A 247 11.42 -23.36 -26.46
CA LEU A 247 10.90 -22.01 -26.56
C LEU A 247 9.39 -21.95 -26.84
N LYS A 248 8.88 -22.83 -27.70
CA LYS A 248 7.46 -22.88 -28.09
C LYS A 248 6.60 -23.76 -27.19
N SER A 249 7.19 -24.46 -26.23
CA SER A 249 6.55 -25.43 -25.34
C SER A 249 6.39 -24.86 -23.93
N THR A 250 5.59 -23.80 -23.79
CA THR A 250 5.34 -23.12 -22.51
C THR A 250 4.90 -24.11 -21.42
N GLN A 251 5.51 -24.02 -20.25
CA GLN A 251 5.21 -24.84 -19.08
C GLN A 251 4.64 -24.00 -17.93
N PHE A 252 4.15 -24.65 -16.88
CA PHE A 252 3.71 -24.05 -15.62
C PHE A 252 2.60 -23.00 -15.75
N LYS A 253 1.80 -23.02 -16.84
CA LYS A 253 0.76 -22.00 -17.13
C LYS A 253 1.29 -20.56 -17.17
N LEU A 254 2.60 -20.38 -17.41
CA LEU A 254 3.19 -19.06 -17.57
C LEU A 254 2.70 -18.37 -18.84
N PRO A 255 2.61 -17.04 -18.87
CA PRO A 255 2.44 -16.31 -20.11
C PRO A 255 3.55 -16.64 -21.11
N LYS A 256 3.18 -16.93 -22.36
CA LYS A 256 4.12 -17.36 -23.40
C LYS A 256 5.34 -16.43 -23.54
N ARG A 257 5.11 -15.12 -23.57
CA ARG A 257 6.20 -14.14 -23.72
C ARG A 257 7.16 -14.15 -22.53
N LEU A 258 6.68 -14.41 -21.30
CA LEU A 258 7.55 -14.53 -20.12
C LEU A 258 8.39 -15.81 -20.22
N TRP A 259 7.75 -16.94 -20.55
CA TRP A 259 8.44 -18.20 -20.76
C TRP A 259 9.58 -18.04 -21.77
N GLU A 260 9.32 -17.43 -22.93
CA GLU A 260 10.31 -17.19 -23.98
C GLU A 260 11.52 -16.39 -23.45
N GLN A 261 11.29 -15.34 -22.66
CA GLN A 261 12.37 -14.55 -22.06
C GLN A 261 13.21 -15.35 -21.05
N LEU A 262 12.57 -16.18 -20.22
CA LEU A 262 13.28 -17.01 -19.24
C LEU A 262 14.08 -18.14 -19.92
N VAL A 263 13.55 -18.73 -20.98
CA VAL A 263 14.27 -19.73 -21.81
C VAL A 263 15.51 -19.11 -22.44
N LEU A 264 15.38 -17.94 -23.06
CA LEU A 264 16.51 -17.23 -23.67
C LEU A 264 17.55 -16.80 -22.63
N ALA A 265 17.11 -16.35 -21.44
CA ALA A 265 18.00 -16.00 -20.33
C ALA A 265 18.75 -17.21 -19.75
N SER A 266 18.28 -18.43 -20.03
CA SER A 266 18.97 -19.68 -19.70
C SER A 266 19.96 -20.11 -20.77
N GLU A 267 20.24 -19.21 -21.76
CA GLU A 267 21.09 -19.47 -22.94
C GLU A 267 20.66 -20.71 -23.75
N ILE A 268 19.37 -20.98 -23.76
CA ILE A 268 18.77 -22.05 -24.60
C ILE A 268 18.46 -21.44 -25.97
N GLN A 269 18.98 -22.05 -27.01
CA GLN A 269 18.74 -21.61 -28.39
C GLN A 269 17.26 -21.79 -28.77
N ALA A 270 16.75 -20.91 -29.64
CA ALA A 270 15.32 -20.86 -29.96
C ALA A 270 14.78 -22.11 -30.66
N ASP A 271 15.61 -22.82 -31.36
CA ASP A 271 15.32 -24.05 -32.13
C ASP A 271 15.63 -25.33 -31.33
N LEU A 272 16.28 -25.22 -30.16
CA LEU A 272 16.66 -26.39 -29.34
C LEU A 272 15.44 -27.18 -28.93
N ARG A 273 15.47 -28.50 -29.22
CA ARG A 273 14.39 -29.43 -28.81
C ARG A 273 14.61 -29.96 -27.41
N TRP A 274 13.56 -30.42 -26.79
CA TRP A 274 13.63 -31.07 -25.48
C TRP A 274 14.58 -32.29 -25.50
N ALA A 275 14.58 -33.08 -26.57
CA ALA A 275 15.50 -34.21 -26.69
C ALA A 275 16.97 -33.84 -26.53
N ASP A 276 17.36 -32.69 -27.07
CA ASP A 276 18.76 -32.28 -27.22
C ASP A 276 19.27 -31.41 -26.06
N VAL A 277 18.40 -30.97 -25.16
CA VAL A 277 18.81 -30.13 -24.01
C VAL A 277 19.59 -30.95 -22.99
N ASN A 278 20.71 -30.43 -22.53
CA ASN A 278 21.53 -31.04 -21.47
C ASN A 278 20.99 -30.68 -20.05
N LYS A 279 21.55 -31.36 -19.05
CA LYS A 279 21.12 -31.16 -17.64
C LYS A 279 21.42 -29.74 -17.13
N ASP A 280 22.54 -29.14 -17.54
CA ASP A 280 22.95 -27.80 -17.07
C ASP A 280 21.98 -26.73 -17.56
N LYS A 281 21.51 -26.81 -18.82
CA LYS A 281 20.49 -25.92 -19.37
C LYS A 281 19.12 -26.10 -18.70
N ILE A 282 18.75 -27.33 -18.35
CA ILE A 282 17.53 -27.61 -17.54
C ILE A 282 17.65 -26.96 -16.17
N GLN A 283 18.81 -27.11 -15.52
CA GLN A 283 19.08 -26.49 -14.22
C GLN A 283 19.05 -24.96 -14.31
N ALA A 284 19.66 -24.37 -15.33
CA ALA A 284 19.66 -22.94 -15.58
C ALA A 284 18.24 -22.41 -15.79
N LEU A 285 17.41 -23.12 -16.58
CA LEU A 285 16.01 -22.76 -16.78
C LEU A 285 15.19 -22.87 -15.48
N ALA A 286 15.40 -23.93 -14.72
CA ALA A 286 14.75 -24.09 -13.42
C ALA A 286 15.13 -22.95 -12.45
N CYS A 287 16.38 -22.51 -12.43
CA CYS A 287 16.82 -21.33 -11.68
C CYS A 287 16.11 -20.05 -12.14
N GLN A 288 15.97 -19.81 -13.45
CA GLN A 288 15.22 -18.66 -13.97
C GLN A 288 13.73 -18.71 -13.60
N LEU A 289 13.14 -19.90 -13.46
CA LEU A 289 11.74 -20.09 -13.11
C LEU A 289 11.49 -19.92 -11.60
N THR A 290 12.42 -20.35 -10.74
CA THR A 290 12.21 -20.46 -9.29
C THR A 290 13.02 -19.45 -8.48
N GLN A 291 14.09 -18.90 -9.01
CA GLN A 291 15.09 -18.08 -8.30
C GLN A 291 15.61 -16.93 -9.18
N ALA A 292 14.77 -16.37 -10.06
CA ALA A 292 15.19 -15.28 -10.93
C ALA A 292 15.56 -14.03 -10.11
N VAL A 293 16.82 -13.63 -10.15
CA VAL A 293 17.29 -12.43 -9.46
C VAL A 293 17.20 -11.22 -10.39
N PHE A 294 16.70 -10.11 -9.83
CA PHE A 294 16.63 -8.80 -10.49
C PHE A 294 17.26 -7.72 -9.61
N ASN A 295 17.99 -6.82 -10.21
CA ASN A 295 18.56 -5.67 -9.53
C ASN A 295 17.57 -4.50 -9.56
N VAL A 296 17.12 -4.06 -8.41
CA VAL A 296 16.33 -2.84 -8.24
C VAL A 296 17.29 -1.67 -8.14
N ASP A 297 17.08 -0.65 -8.97
CA ASP A 297 17.82 0.61 -8.97
C ASP A 297 16.85 1.79 -8.98
N GLY A 298 16.25 2.02 -7.83
CA GLY A 298 15.29 3.09 -7.62
C GLY A 298 13.84 2.63 -7.60
N LYS A 299 12.95 3.61 -7.44
CA LYS A 299 11.52 3.43 -7.33
C LYS A 299 10.75 4.43 -8.18
N SER A 300 9.54 4.06 -8.57
CA SER A 300 8.55 4.99 -9.14
C SER A 300 7.31 5.03 -8.26
N THR A 301 6.86 6.24 -7.95
CA THR A 301 5.60 6.49 -7.25
C THR A 301 4.64 7.19 -8.19
N PHE A 302 3.40 6.76 -8.23
CA PHE A 302 2.35 7.53 -8.89
C PHE A 302 2.04 8.74 -8.01
N LYS A 303 2.25 9.96 -8.51
CA LYS A 303 2.14 11.21 -7.74
C LYS A 303 0.78 11.41 -7.05
N GLU A 304 -0.27 10.74 -7.53
CA GLU A 304 -1.65 10.94 -7.10
C GLU A 304 -2.10 9.92 -6.03
N GLU A 305 -1.48 8.73 -5.96
CA GLU A 305 -1.83 7.64 -5.01
C GLU A 305 -0.73 7.38 -3.97
N PHE A 306 0.04 8.41 -3.67
CA PHE A 306 1.18 8.29 -2.77
C PHE A 306 0.72 8.06 -1.31
N VAL A 307 1.18 6.95 -0.73
CA VAL A 307 1.04 6.63 0.69
C VAL A 307 2.40 6.81 1.37
N THR A 308 2.40 7.40 2.55
CA THR A 308 3.60 7.67 3.34
C THR A 308 3.70 6.70 4.50
N ALA A 309 4.84 6.02 4.64
CA ALA A 309 5.27 5.38 5.87
C ALA A 309 6.02 6.42 6.71
N GLY A 310 5.65 6.57 7.96
CA GLY A 310 6.16 7.64 8.85
C GLY A 310 5.06 8.54 9.37
N GLY A 311 5.39 9.49 10.23
CA GLY A 311 4.46 10.37 10.91
C GLY A 311 4.64 10.35 12.43
N VAL A 312 3.68 10.86 13.17
CA VAL A 312 3.73 10.91 14.66
C VAL A 312 3.91 9.51 15.22
N GLU A 313 4.95 9.35 16.06
CA GLU A 313 5.30 8.08 16.71
C GLU A 313 4.17 7.60 17.62
N LEU A 314 3.77 6.35 17.43
CA LEU A 314 2.55 5.78 18.03
C LEU A 314 2.62 5.64 19.56
N ARG A 315 3.83 5.53 20.12
CA ARG A 315 4.03 5.49 21.59
C ARG A 315 3.55 6.75 22.30
N GLY A 316 3.56 7.90 21.61
CA GLY A 316 3.08 9.19 22.09
C GLY A 316 1.54 9.36 22.06
N VAL A 317 0.79 8.35 21.59
CA VAL A 317 -0.66 8.41 21.39
C VAL A 317 -1.38 7.38 22.26
N ASN A 318 -2.53 7.77 22.82
CA ASN A 318 -3.44 6.87 23.50
C ASN A 318 -4.50 6.33 22.52
N PHE A 319 -4.36 5.08 22.08
CA PHE A 319 -5.25 4.47 21.09
C PHE A 319 -6.67 4.13 21.59
N LYS A 320 -6.99 4.40 22.86
CA LYS A 320 -8.38 4.32 23.36
C LYS A 320 -9.24 5.49 22.89
N ASN A 321 -8.59 6.66 22.65
CA ASN A 321 -9.28 7.90 22.30
C ASN A 321 -8.52 8.75 21.25
N PHE A 322 -7.37 8.28 20.76
CA PHE A 322 -6.46 8.98 19.85
C PHE A 322 -5.93 10.33 20.37
N GLU A 323 -5.90 10.49 21.68
CA GLU A 323 -5.36 11.67 22.35
C GLU A 323 -3.84 11.58 22.50
N SER A 324 -3.16 12.71 22.41
CA SER A 324 -1.74 12.85 22.76
C SER A 324 -1.50 12.47 24.22
N LYS A 325 -0.40 11.77 24.49
CA LYS A 325 0.07 11.53 25.87
C LYS A 325 0.89 12.71 26.42
N HIS A 326 1.29 13.65 25.56
CA HIS A 326 2.09 14.83 25.94
C HIS A 326 1.21 16.03 26.30
N TYR A 327 0.06 16.18 25.60
CA TYR A 327 -0.85 17.31 25.78
C TYR A 327 -2.29 16.86 25.90
N LYS A 328 -2.99 17.40 26.87
CA LYS A 328 -4.44 17.23 26.99
C LYS A 328 -5.16 17.90 25.84
N ASN A 329 -6.29 17.31 25.43
CA ASN A 329 -7.16 17.89 24.41
C ASN A 329 -6.50 18.05 23.03
N LEU A 330 -5.41 17.33 22.75
CA LEU A 330 -4.81 17.19 21.43
C LEU A 330 -5.07 15.79 20.90
N PHE A 331 -5.78 15.70 19.78
CA PHE A 331 -6.16 14.43 19.18
C PHE A 331 -5.58 14.29 17.77
N PHE A 332 -5.42 13.06 17.31
CA PHE A 332 -4.90 12.74 15.99
C PHE A 332 -5.85 11.83 15.21
N ALA A 333 -5.93 12.00 13.88
CA ALA A 333 -6.65 11.08 13.01
C ALA A 333 -5.99 10.92 11.64
N GLY A 334 -5.99 9.68 11.14
CA GLY A 334 -5.51 9.32 9.81
C GLY A 334 -3.99 9.38 9.65
N GLU A 335 -3.54 9.71 8.45
CA GLU A 335 -2.14 9.62 8.01
C GLU A 335 -1.16 10.61 8.69
N VAL A 336 -1.60 11.43 9.61
CA VAL A 336 -0.67 12.22 10.45
C VAL A 336 0.11 11.30 11.39
N LEU A 337 -0.47 10.17 11.76
CA LEU A 337 0.13 9.10 12.56
C LEU A 337 1.06 8.23 11.71
N ASN A 338 2.05 7.61 12.33
CA ASN A 338 2.90 6.58 11.70
C ASN A 338 2.11 5.28 11.45
N ILE A 339 1.01 5.40 10.71
CA ILE A 339 0.13 4.30 10.32
C ILE A 339 -0.07 4.36 8.81
N ASP A 340 0.26 3.27 8.14
CA ASP A 340 -0.06 3.08 6.74
C ASP A 340 -0.42 1.62 6.45
N ALA A 341 -1.14 1.43 5.37
CA ALA A 341 -1.68 0.15 4.98
C ALA A 341 -1.34 -0.20 3.53
N VAL A 342 -1.52 -1.46 3.17
CA VAL A 342 -1.50 -1.89 1.77
C VAL A 342 -2.64 -1.25 0.97
N THR A 343 -2.64 -1.44 -0.36
CA THR A 343 -3.75 -0.99 -1.22
C THR A 343 -5.03 -1.74 -0.89
N GLY A 344 -6.20 -1.08 -1.03
CA GLY A 344 -7.49 -1.75 -0.84
C GLY A 344 -8.53 -1.01 -0.01
N GLY A 345 -8.33 0.28 0.30
CA GLY A 345 -9.26 1.08 1.13
C GLY A 345 -8.87 1.15 2.61
N PHE A 346 -7.86 0.39 3.02
CA PHE A 346 -7.42 0.29 4.43
C PHE A 346 -6.93 1.62 5.01
N ASN A 347 -6.21 2.45 4.24
CA ASN A 347 -5.77 3.77 4.71
C ASN A 347 -6.95 4.69 5.04
N PHE A 348 -8.03 4.63 4.26
CA PHE A 348 -9.26 5.33 4.59
C PHE A 348 -9.94 4.74 5.81
N GLN A 349 -9.97 3.40 5.96
CA GLN A 349 -10.55 2.79 7.16
C GLN A 349 -9.87 3.28 8.44
N ASN A 350 -8.52 3.36 8.47
CA ASN A 350 -7.81 3.98 9.60
C ASN A 350 -8.26 5.43 9.83
N ALA A 351 -8.40 6.22 8.76
CA ALA A 351 -8.83 7.61 8.89
C ALA A 351 -10.25 7.73 9.48
N TRP A 352 -11.18 6.90 9.01
CA TRP A 352 -12.55 6.86 9.54
C TRP A 352 -12.59 6.45 11.01
N THR A 353 -11.92 5.35 11.35
CA THR A 353 -11.85 4.80 12.71
C THR A 353 -11.27 5.80 13.70
N SER A 354 -10.09 6.34 13.38
CA SER A 354 -9.41 7.29 14.26
C SER A 354 -10.19 8.60 14.41
N ALA A 355 -10.78 9.11 13.32
CA ALA A 355 -11.61 10.31 13.37
C ALA A 355 -12.88 10.10 14.19
N PHE A 356 -13.57 8.96 14.02
CA PHE A 356 -14.78 8.64 14.80
C PHE A 356 -14.49 8.59 16.30
N ILE A 357 -13.45 7.83 16.69
CA ILE A 357 -13.11 7.66 18.12
C ILE A 357 -12.66 8.99 18.72
N ALA A 358 -11.83 9.77 18.02
CA ALA A 358 -11.41 11.09 18.48
C ALA A 358 -12.62 12.05 18.64
N ALA A 359 -13.55 12.05 17.67
CA ALA A 359 -14.73 12.90 17.69
C ALA A 359 -15.63 12.63 18.90
N GLN A 360 -15.76 11.38 19.36
CA GLN A 360 -16.50 11.04 20.58
C GLN A 360 -15.91 11.70 21.83
N GLN A 361 -14.62 11.99 21.89
CA GLN A 361 -14.00 12.70 22.99
C GLN A 361 -14.07 14.23 22.83
N LEU A 362 -14.04 14.71 21.59
CA LEU A 362 -14.19 16.12 21.29
C LEU A 362 -15.58 16.66 21.69
N SER A 363 -16.61 15.80 21.65
CA SER A 363 -18.01 16.16 21.97
C SER A 363 -18.34 16.14 23.45
N LYS A 364 -17.47 15.59 24.29
CA LYS A 364 -17.61 15.61 25.79
C LYS A 364 -17.05 16.90 26.36
#